data_fb3ead6af25e2375bf6808ff8c2395d1
#
_entry.id   fb3ead6af25e2375bf6808ff8c2395d1
#
_cell.length_a   1.000
_cell.length_b   1.000
_cell.length_c   1.000
_cell.angle_alpha   90.00
_cell.angle_beta   90.00
_cell.angle_gamma   90.00
#
_symmetry.space_group_name_H-M   'P 1'
#
loop_
_entity.id
_entity.type
_entity.pdbx_description
1 polymer ?
#
loop_
_entity_poly.entity_id
_entity_poly.type
_entity_poly.pdbx_seq_one_letter_code
_entity_poly.pdbx_strand_id
1 'polypeptide(L)'
;MENRPTLSQSVRIWSKVGLLSFGGPAAQIALMHREIVDRQNWLSEAQFLNALNFCMLLPGPEAMQLATYAGWRTNGVLGGLIAGLLFVIPGALVIALLATIYICFGELPLVSALFLGVKSTVVIIVIEALLKVSKKALKTKSHCMIATISFISIFFLNLPYPLIVFGAALLGYLAFPNKADFEPVSQKQPIHKTLITIIVWLTVWWAPIAIIHLIFDYQFLTEIMIFFSKLAVVTFGGAYAVLTYMTQEVVSAKNWLTAGQMMDGLGLAETTPGPLILVTEFVGFIAGYKEGGISTAIIAAFLTLWVTFVPCFLWIFAGAPYIDWIGSKPRLHGALSGITAAVVGVILNLSTWFTVHVFFENINFLKFGSITVLWPEISTLNITASALALFSAWLLLKQHWNVIWILIINALLAAIISTL
;
A
#
# COMPACT_ATOMS: atom_id res chain seq x y z
N MET A 1 25.35 -27.21 1.75
CA MET A 1 23.95 -27.50 1.41
C MET A 1 23.09 -26.53 2.22
N GLU A 2 22.40 -25.63 1.56
CA GLU A 2 21.46 -24.72 2.24
C GLU A 2 20.44 -25.57 2.99
N ASN A 3 20.19 -25.24 4.24
CA ASN A 3 19.30 -25.96 5.14
C ASN A 3 17.83 -25.65 4.71
N ARG A 4 17.33 -26.36 3.68
CA ARG A 4 15.98 -26.14 3.17
C ARG A 4 14.96 -26.52 4.24
N PRO A 5 14.07 -25.61 4.64
CA PRO A 5 13.06 -25.90 5.64
C PRO A 5 12.05 -26.94 5.14
N THR A 6 11.51 -27.71 6.05
CA THR A 6 10.31 -28.51 5.77
C THR A 6 9.10 -27.58 5.57
N LEU A 7 8.06 -28.04 4.87
CA LEU A 7 6.83 -27.25 4.70
C LEU A 7 6.20 -26.87 6.05
N SER A 8 6.25 -27.77 7.03
CA SER A 8 5.75 -27.49 8.39
C SER A 8 6.52 -26.36 9.08
N GLN A 9 7.85 -26.35 8.96
CA GLN A 9 8.68 -25.27 9.48
C GLN A 9 8.36 -23.94 8.76
N SER A 10 8.19 -23.97 7.43
CA SER A 10 7.80 -22.80 6.64
C SER A 10 6.45 -22.23 7.08
N VAL A 11 5.42 -23.07 7.23
CA VAL A 11 4.10 -22.64 7.73
C VAL A 11 4.23 -21.99 9.10
N ARG A 12 4.97 -22.58 10.04
CA ARG A 12 5.14 -22.05 11.40
C ARG A 12 5.80 -20.67 11.39
N ILE A 13 6.87 -20.50 10.62
CA ILE A 13 7.61 -19.22 10.56
C ILE A 13 6.81 -18.16 9.84
N TRP A 14 6.19 -18.48 8.70
CA TRP A 14 5.39 -17.51 7.96
C TRP A 14 4.10 -17.11 8.68
N SER A 15 3.46 -18.02 9.43
CA SER A 15 2.35 -17.67 10.32
C SER A 15 2.78 -16.69 11.41
N LYS A 16 3.96 -16.92 12.02
CA LYS A 16 4.54 -16.00 13.01
C LYS A 16 4.83 -14.63 12.38
N VAL A 17 5.44 -14.60 11.19
CA VAL A 17 5.75 -13.35 10.48
C VAL A 17 4.45 -12.62 10.15
N GLY A 18 3.42 -13.29 9.61
CA GLY A 18 2.14 -12.65 9.27
C GLY A 18 1.43 -12.04 10.49
N LEU A 19 1.37 -12.77 11.61
CA LEU A 19 0.72 -12.30 12.84
C LEU A 19 1.46 -11.13 13.51
N LEU A 20 2.78 -11.04 13.35
CA LEU A 20 3.61 -10.01 13.98
C LEU A 20 4.00 -8.86 13.03
N SER A 21 3.46 -8.84 11.81
CA SER A 21 3.78 -7.86 10.75
C SER A 21 3.07 -6.52 10.94
N PHE A 22 3.35 -5.82 12.04
CA PHE A 22 2.84 -4.48 12.31
C PHE A 22 3.87 -3.40 11.94
N GLY A 23 3.42 -2.15 11.77
CA GLY A 23 4.29 -0.97 11.68
C GLY A 23 4.82 -0.66 10.28
N GLY A 24 4.11 -1.11 9.25
CA GLY A 24 4.40 -0.78 7.86
C GLY A 24 5.58 -1.54 7.23
N PRO A 25 5.89 -1.29 5.94
CA PRO A 25 6.82 -2.10 5.16
C PRO A 25 8.22 -2.25 5.78
N ALA A 26 8.78 -1.17 6.33
CA ALA A 26 10.13 -1.21 6.90
C ALA A 26 10.23 -2.15 8.12
N ALA A 27 9.25 -2.12 9.02
CA ALA A 27 9.20 -3.00 10.18
C ALA A 27 8.97 -4.46 9.78
N GLN A 28 8.13 -4.69 8.78
CA GLN A 28 7.83 -6.01 8.22
C GLN A 28 9.06 -6.63 7.56
N ILE A 29 9.81 -5.85 6.76
CA ILE A 29 11.06 -6.28 6.13
C ILE A 29 12.11 -6.61 7.20
N ALA A 30 12.25 -5.76 8.24
CA ALA A 30 13.17 -6.02 9.35
C ALA A 30 12.79 -7.28 10.14
N LEU A 31 11.49 -7.54 10.35
CA LEU A 31 11.00 -8.77 10.98
C LEU A 31 11.36 -10.00 10.13
N MET A 32 11.12 -9.95 8.82
CA MET A 32 11.48 -11.02 7.90
C MET A 32 13.00 -11.27 7.89
N HIS A 33 13.81 -10.20 7.80
CA HIS A 33 15.27 -10.31 7.85
C HIS A 33 15.71 -11.09 9.10
N ARG A 34 15.25 -10.64 10.28
CA ARG A 34 15.58 -11.30 11.55
C ARG A 34 15.15 -12.76 11.60
N GLU A 35 13.97 -13.12 11.07
CA GLU A 35 13.50 -14.50 11.12
C GLU A 35 14.18 -15.39 10.09
N ILE A 36 14.33 -14.97 8.82
CA ILE A 36 14.80 -15.83 7.73
C ILE A 36 16.32 -15.72 7.47
N VAL A 37 16.96 -14.60 7.79
CA VAL A 37 18.42 -14.44 7.64
C VAL A 37 19.10 -14.76 8.96
N ASP A 38 18.81 -13.99 10.04
CA ASP A 38 19.59 -14.10 11.28
C ASP A 38 19.29 -15.38 12.07
N ARG A 39 18.00 -15.81 12.15
CA ARG A 39 17.60 -16.95 13.00
C ARG A 39 17.60 -18.27 12.27
N GLN A 40 17.07 -18.32 11.07
CA GLN A 40 16.86 -19.57 10.33
C GLN A 40 17.94 -19.84 9.30
N ASN A 41 18.71 -18.82 8.88
CA ASN A 41 19.72 -18.91 7.82
C ASN A 41 19.17 -19.54 6.52
N TRP A 42 17.90 -19.22 6.16
CA TRP A 42 17.28 -19.71 4.92
C TRP A 42 17.77 -18.96 3.69
N LEU A 43 18.09 -17.68 3.86
CA LEU A 43 18.71 -16.83 2.84
C LEU A 43 19.97 -16.19 3.41
N SER A 44 21.00 -16.00 2.57
CA SER A 44 22.11 -15.14 2.93
C SER A 44 21.73 -13.67 2.89
N GLU A 45 22.49 -12.81 3.58
CA GLU A 45 22.31 -11.35 3.56
C GLU A 45 22.22 -10.81 2.13
N ALA A 46 23.16 -11.22 1.26
CA ALA A 46 23.21 -10.78 -0.13
C ALA A 46 21.96 -11.24 -0.92
N GLN A 47 21.49 -12.46 -0.71
CA GLN A 47 20.27 -12.97 -1.36
C GLN A 47 19.04 -12.21 -0.91
N PHE A 48 18.92 -11.88 0.38
CA PHE A 48 17.81 -11.12 0.93
C PHE A 48 17.79 -9.70 0.38
N LEU A 49 18.91 -8.99 0.35
CA LEU A 49 19.02 -7.63 -0.18
C LEU A 49 18.75 -7.58 -1.68
N ASN A 50 19.24 -8.55 -2.45
CA ASN A 50 18.93 -8.65 -3.89
C ASN A 50 17.43 -8.88 -4.12
N ALA A 51 16.81 -9.77 -3.32
CA ALA A 51 15.38 -10.01 -3.38
C ALA A 51 14.57 -8.75 -3.04
N LEU A 52 14.95 -8.03 -1.99
CA LEU A 52 14.32 -6.79 -1.60
C LEU A 52 14.41 -5.73 -2.71
N ASN A 53 15.60 -5.54 -3.27
CA ASN A 53 15.80 -4.62 -4.39
C ASN A 53 14.92 -5.00 -5.61
N PHE A 54 14.82 -6.30 -5.90
CA PHE A 54 13.95 -6.79 -6.97
C PHE A 54 12.46 -6.52 -6.68
N CYS A 55 11.97 -6.81 -5.47
CA CYS A 55 10.59 -6.54 -5.09
C CYS A 55 10.25 -5.04 -5.16
N MET A 56 11.20 -4.16 -4.84
CA MET A 56 11.03 -2.71 -4.98
C MET A 56 10.91 -2.25 -6.45
N LEU A 57 11.34 -3.08 -7.43
CA LEU A 57 11.18 -2.84 -8.87
C LEU A 57 9.79 -3.21 -9.39
N LEU A 58 9.08 -4.07 -8.68
CA LEU A 58 7.79 -4.62 -9.10
C LEU A 58 6.64 -3.76 -8.59
N PRO A 59 5.51 -3.71 -9.32
CA PRO A 59 4.31 -3.11 -8.78
C PRO A 59 3.70 -3.99 -7.69
N GLY A 60 3.22 -3.36 -6.60
CA GLY A 60 2.56 -4.05 -5.49
C GLY A 60 3.28 -3.87 -4.15
N PRO A 61 2.77 -4.52 -3.07
CA PRO A 61 3.34 -4.46 -1.73
C PRO A 61 4.65 -5.26 -1.63
N GLU A 62 5.78 -4.56 -1.58
CA GLU A 62 7.13 -5.14 -1.58
C GLU A 62 7.37 -6.15 -0.46
N ALA A 63 6.79 -5.94 0.73
CA ALA A 63 6.96 -6.87 1.85
C ALA A 63 6.29 -8.22 1.59
N MET A 64 5.06 -8.24 1.03
CA MET A 64 4.39 -9.48 0.63
C MET A 64 5.13 -10.18 -0.51
N GLN A 65 5.63 -9.42 -1.48
CA GLN A 65 6.41 -9.96 -2.58
C GLN A 65 7.72 -10.58 -2.09
N LEU A 66 8.40 -9.93 -1.13
CA LEU A 66 9.60 -10.46 -0.51
C LEU A 66 9.32 -11.77 0.26
N ALA A 67 8.21 -11.85 1.00
CA ALA A 67 7.75 -13.07 1.64
C ALA A 67 7.53 -14.19 0.61
N THR A 68 6.80 -13.88 -0.47
CA THR A 68 6.54 -14.81 -1.57
C THR A 68 7.83 -15.29 -2.23
N TYR A 69 8.77 -14.38 -2.50
CA TYR A 69 10.08 -14.74 -3.07
C TYR A 69 10.88 -15.66 -2.14
N ALA A 70 10.96 -15.32 -0.85
CA ALA A 70 11.70 -16.12 0.12
C ALA A 70 11.11 -17.52 0.28
N GLY A 71 9.78 -17.63 0.33
CA GLY A 71 9.09 -18.92 0.32
C GLY A 71 9.32 -19.72 -0.97
N TRP A 72 9.28 -19.06 -2.13
CA TRP A 72 9.59 -19.67 -3.42
C TRP A 72 11.04 -20.17 -3.49
N ARG A 73 11.97 -19.41 -2.99
CA ARG A 73 13.39 -19.77 -2.99
C ARG A 73 13.68 -21.02 -2.14
N THR A 74 12.93 -21.19 -1.05
CA THR A 74 13.11 -22.33 -0.12
C THR A 74 12.33 -23.57 -0.54
N ASN A 75 11.05 -23.46 -0.88
CA ASN A 75 10.15 -24.59 -1.11
C ASN A 75 9.39 -24.51 -2.47
N GLY A 76 9.94 -23.80 -3.45
CA GLY A 76 9.31 -23.65 -4.76
C GLY A 76 7.99 -22.87 -4.75
N VAL A 77 7.14 -23.08 -5.76
CA VAL A 77 5.87 -22.35 -5.91
C VAL A 77 4.98 -22.51 -4.68
N LEU A 78 4.88 -23.73 -4.13
CA LEU A 78 4.06 -23.98 -2.93
C LEU A 78 4.57 -23.20 -1.72
N GLY A 79 5.89 -23.13 -1.54
CA GLY A 79 6.49 -22.31 -0.47
C GLY A 79 6.19 -20.82 -0.64
N GLY A 80 6.25 -20.32 -1.87
CA GLY A 80 5.89 -18.93 -2.18
C GLY A 80 4.42 -18.62 -1.90
N LEU A 81 3.51 -19.52 -2.27
CA LEU A 81 2.08 -19.39 -1.94
C LEU A 81 1.83 -19.37 -0.44
N ILE A 82 2.40 -20.32 0.29
CA ILE A 82 2.28 -20.40 1.75
C ILE A 82 2.78 -19.10 2.39
N ALA A 83 3.96 -18.64 2.01
CA ALA A 83 4.55 -17.45 2.59
C ALA A 83 3.73 -16.18 2.30
N GLY A 84 3.34 -15.98 1.05
CA GLY A 84 2.55 -14.81 0.64
C GLY A 84 1.15 -14.80 1.26
N LEU A 85 0.44 -15.94 1.26
CA LEU A 85 -0.88 -16.04 1.86
C LEU A 85 -0.86 -15.87 3.39
N LEU A 86 0.08 -16.53 4.09
CA LEU A 86 0.20 -16.39 5.53
C LEU A 86 0.68 -14.99 5.98
N PHE A 87 1.30 -14.22 5.08
CA PHE A 87 1.62 -12.82 5.32
C PHE A 87 0.39 -11.91 5.21
N VAL A 88 -0.59 -12.25 4.37
CA VAL A 88 -1.77 -11.41 4.08
C VAL A 88 -2.99 -11.82 4.93
N ILE A 89 -3.29 -13.12 5.04
CA ILE A 89 -4.53 -13.63 5.64
C ILE A 89 -4.77 -13.13 7.07
N PRO A 90 -3.78 -13.12 7.99
CA PRO A 90 -4.04 -12.65 9.35
C PRO A 90 -4.56 -11.21 9.37
N GLY A 91 -3.96 -10.33 8.58
CA GLY A 91 -4.41 -8.93 8.46
C GLY A 91 -5.76 -8.81 7.79
N ALA A 92 -6.00 -9.57 6.73
CA ALA A 92 -7.29 -9.57 6.05
C ALA A 92 -8.44 -9.98 6.99
N LEU A 93 -8.27 -11.03 7.79
CA LEU A 93 -9.28 -11.42 8.79
C LEU A 93 -9.55 -10.33 9.81
N VAL A 94 -8.51 -9.62 10.26
CA VAL A 94 -8.66 -8.50 11.19
C VAL A 94 -9.38 -7.32 10.52
N ILE A 95 -9.02 -6.96 9.29
CA ILE A 95 -9.70 -5.88 8.54
C ILE A 95 -11.16 -6.22 8.29
N ALA A 96 -11.49 -7.45 7.88
CA ALA A 96 -12.88 -7.89 7.67
C ALA A 96 -13.70 -7.77 8.97
N LEU A 97 -13.13 -8.20 10.11
CA LEU A 97 -13.76 -8.06 11.42
C LEU A 97 -13.98 -6.59 11.78
N LEU A 98 -12.94 -5.76 11.65
CA LEU A 98 -13.02 -4.33 11.97
C LEU A 98 -13.98 -3.59 11.04
N ALA A 99 -14.03 -3.92 9.75
CA ALA A 99 -14.99 -3.36 8.80
C ALA A 99 -16.44 -3.74 9.15
N THR A 100 -16.66 -4.98 9.62
CA THR A 100 -17.96 -5.42 10.11
C THR A 100 -18.37 -4.63 11.36
N ILE A 101 -17.47 -4.48 12.34
CA ILE A 101 -17.72 -3.67 13.55
C ILE A 101 -17.98 -2.21 13.17
N TYR A 102 -17.24 -1.68 12.20
CA TYR A 102 -17.39 -0.32 11.71
C TYR A 102 -18.79 -0.06 11.13
N ILE A 103 -19.32 -0.99 10.34
CA ILE A 103 -20.69 -0.88 9.80
C ILE A 103 -21.74 -0.94 10.90
N CYS A 104 -21.57 -1.83 11.88
CA CYS A 104 -22.57 -2.02 12.93
C CYS A 104 -22.58 -0.88 13.97
N PHE A 105 -21.43 -0.28 14.26
CA PHE A 105 -21.25 0.61 15.41
C PHE A 105 -20.57 1.93 15.08
N GLY A 106 -20.15 2.17 13.83
CA GLY A 106 -19.36 3.34 13.43
C GLY A 106 -20.07 4.68 13.66
N GLU A 107 -21.41 4.71 13.66
CA GLU A 107 -22.19 5.91 13.89
C GLU A 107 -22.42 6.24 15.38
N LEU A 108 -22.02 5.35 16.30
CA LEU A 108 -22.12 5.63 17.72
C LEU A 108 -21.16 6.79 18.10
N PRO A 109 -21.64 7.77 18.92
CA PRO A 109 -20.82 8.94 19.28
C PRO A 109 -19.45 8.58 19.86
N LEU A 110 -19.41 7.55 20.71
CA LEU A 110 -18.15 7.06 21.29
C LEU A 110 -17.20 6.51 20.21
N VAL A 111 -17.73 5.75 19.25
CA VAL A 111 -16.94 5.16 18.17
C VAL A 111 -16.42 6.25 17.23
N SER A 112 -17.26 7.23 16.88
CA SER A 112 -16.86 8.38 16.09
C SER A 112 -15.76 9.20 16.77
N ALA A 113 -15.82 9.34 18.11
CA ALA A 113 -14.78 10.01 18.87
C ALA A 113 -13.46 9.22 18.86
N LEU A 114 -13.49 7.88 19.05
CA LEU A 114 -12.30 7.03 18.91
C LEU A 114 -11.65 7.20 17.54
N PHE A 115 -12.45 7.21 16.47
CA PHE A 115 -11.95 7.43 15.10
C PHE A 115 -11.38 8.83 14.88
N LEU A 116 -11.88 9.86 15.56
CA LEU A 116 -11.27 11.20 15.51
C LEU A 116 -9.82 11.16 16.00
N GLY A 117 -9.55 10.47 17.12
CA GLY A 117 -8.20 10.27 17.64
C GLY A 117 -7.30 9.50 16.68
N VAL A 118 -7.84 8.44 16.07
CA VAL A 118 -7.14 7.65 15.05
C VAL A 118 -6.81 8.51 13.83
N LYS A 119 -7.78 9.22 13.23
CA LYS A 119 -7.59 10.11 12.07
C LYS A 119 -6.51 11.17 12.33
N SER A 120 -6.55 11.81 13.52
CA SER A 120 -5.57 12.82 13.91
C SER A 120 -4.14 12.26 13.96
N THR A 121 -3.99 11.01 14.40
CA THR A 121 -2.70 10.30 14.42
C THR A 121 -2.26 9.91 13.01
N VAL A 122 -3.18 9.42 12.16
CA VAL A 122 -2.89 9.00 10.78
C VAL A 122 -2.32 10.14 9.95
N VAL A 123 -2.80 11.38 10.12
CA VAL A 123 -2.19 12.56 9.47
C VAL A 123 -0.69 12.61 9.75
N ILE A 124 -0.29 12.41 10.98
CA ILE A 124 1.12 12.48 11.38
C ILE A 124 1.91 11.26 10.88
N ILE A 125 1.30 10.08 10.84
CA ILE A 125 1.92 8.87 10.26
C ILE A 125 2.22 9.09 8.77
N VAL A 126 1.29 9.66 8.01
CA VAL A 126 1.51 9.96 6.59
C VAL A 126 2.58 11.04 6.39
N ILE A 127 2.62 12.06 7.25
CA ILE A 127 3.70 13.06 7.26
C ILE A 127 5.05 12.41 7.59
N GLU A 128 5.11 11.52 8.56
CA GLU A 128 6.33 10.78 8.90
C GLU A 128 6.81 9.92 7.71
N ALA A 129 5.88 9.22 7.05
CA ALA A 129 6.16 8.47 5.84
C ALA A 129 6.72 9.37 4.73
N LEU A 130 6.11 10.53 4.50
CA LEU A 130 6.61 11.55 3.57
C LEU A 130 8.06 11.93 3.88
N LEU A 131 8.36 12.25 5.14
CA LEU A 131 9.71 12.64 5.57
C LEU A 131 10.73 11.51 5.36
N LYS A 132 10.36 10.26 5.69
CA LYS A 132 11.22 9.08 5.47
C LYS A 132 11.50 8.84 3.99
N VAL A 133 10.47 8.88 3.15
CA VAL A 133 10.60 8.66 1.71
C VAL A 133 11.38 9.81 1.06
N SER A 134 11.12 11.07 1.44
CA SER A 134 11.83 12.25 0.93
C SER A 134 13.33 12.15 1.17
N LYS A 135 13.76 11.81 2.38
CA LYS A 135 15.18 11.64 2.73
C LYS A 135 15.86 10.56 1.88
N LYS A 136 15.14 9.50 1.51
CA LYS A 136 15.67 8.39 0.71
C LYS A 136 15.67 8.70 -0.79
N ALA A 137 14.63 9.38 -1.27
CA ALA A 137 14.36 9.58 -2.70
C ALA A 137 14.98 10.87 -3.28
N LEU A 138 14.96 11.98 -2.53
CA LEU A 138 15.35 13.30 -3.04
C LEU A 138 16.85 13.55 -2.86
N LYS A 139 17.69 12.89 -3.66
CA LYS A 139 19.15 12.99 -3.58
C LYS A 139 19.74 14.11 -4.46
N THR A 140 19.03 14.55 -5.48
CA THR A 140 19.51 15.55 -6.45
C THR A 140 18.45 16.62 -6.70
N LYS A 141 18.86 17.76 -7.29
CA LYS A 141 17.92 18.82 -7.70
C LYS A 141 16.88 18.31 -8.70
N SER A 142 17.27 17.40 -9.59
CA SER A 142 16.35 16.80 -10.56
C SER A 142 15.28 15.95 -9.88
N HIS A 143 15.60 15.18 -8.83
CA HIS A 143 14.61 14.46 -8.05
C HIS A 143 13.63 15.41 -7.34
N CYS A 144 14.13 16.51 -6.77
CA CYS A 144 13.27 17.53 -6.18
C CYS A 144 12.33 18.16 -7.21
N MET A 145 12.82 18.43 -8.44
CA MET A 145 12.02 18.97 -9.52
C MET A 145 10.90 18.00 -9.93
N ILE A 146 11.22 16.70 -10.09
CA ILE A 146 10.20 15.67 -10.39
C ILE A 146 9.15 15.62 -9.30
N ALA A 147 9.54 15.61 -8.02
CA ALA A 147 8.61 15.61 -6.89
C ALA A 147 7.69 16.84 -6.90
N THR A 148 8.24 18.03 -7.14
CA THR A 148 7.49 19.28 -7.19
C THR A 148 6.50 19.29 -8.36
N ILE A 149 6.95 18.90 -9.57
CA ILE A 149 6.07 18.80 -10.75
C ILE A 149 4.95 17.79 -10.48
N SER A 150 5.26 16.62 -9.89
CA SER A 150 4.26 15.59 -9.56
C SER A 150 3.22 16.11 -8.58
N PHE A 151 3.64 16.83 -7.53
CA PHE A 151 2.73 17.46 -6.57
C PHE A 151 1.81 18.50 -7.26
N ILE A 152 2.39 19.42 -8.04
CA ILE A 152 1.62 20.44 -8.76
C ILE A 152 0.62 19.81 -9.72
N SER A 153 1.05 18.78 -10.46
CA SER A 153 0.22 18.08 -11.44
C SER A 153 -0.98 17.38 -10.80
N ILE A 154 -0.80 16.73 -9.64
CA ILE A 154 -1.91 16.03 -8.99
C ILE A 154 -2.77 16.97 -8.16
N PHE A 155 -2.17 17.91 -7.40
CA PHE A 155 -2.88 18.76 -6.46
C PHE A 155 -3.68 19.88 -7.15
N PHE A 156 -3.11 20.53 -8.16
CA PHE A 156 -3.73 21.69 -8.83
C PHE A 156 -4.41 21.32 -10.14
N LEU A 157 -3.87 20.34 -10.90
CA LEU A 157 -4.36 19.99 -12.23
C LEU A 157 -5.19 18.70 -12.24
N ASN A 158 -5.32 18.00 -11.10
CA ASN A 158 -6.04 16.73 -10.95
C ASN A 158 -5.64 15.68 -12.01
N LEU A 159 -4.36 15.67 -12.43
CA LEU A 159 -3.89 14.69 -13.39
C LEU A 159 -3.94 13.29 -12.79
N PRO A 160 -4.32 12.27 -13.59
CA PRO A 160 -4.37 10.89 -13.13
C PRO A 160 -3.00 10.40 -12.65
N TYR A 161 -2.95 9.77 -11.48
CA TYR A 161 -1.74 9.21 -10.89
C TYR A 161 -0.92 8.32 -11.86
N PRO A 162 -1.52 7.41 -12.66
CA PRO A 162 -0.77 6.59 -13.60
C PRO A 162 0.05 7.43 -14.60
N LEU A 163 -0.49 8.55 -15.06
CA LEU A 163 0.20 9.44 -16.00
C LEU A 163 1.46 10.05 -15.37
N ILE A 164 1.38 10.43 -14.10
CA ILE A 164 2.50 10.99 -13.33
C ILE A 164 3.60 9.94 -13.17
N VAL A 165 3.22 8.71 -12.79
CA VAL A 165 4.15 7.59 -12.62
C VAL A 165 4.86 7.25 -13.94
N PHE A 166 4.10 7.13 -15.05
CA PHE A 166 4.68 6.86 -16.36
C PHE A 166 5.62 7.98 -16.83
N GLY A 167 5.22 9.24 -16.68
CA GLY A 167 6.04 10.40 -17.00
C GLY A 167 7.34 10.41 -16.19
N ALA A 168 7.27 10.16 -14.90
CA ALA A 168 8.43 10.10 -14.02
C ALA A 168 9.34 8.90 -14.34
N ALA A 169 8.75 7.74 -14.67
CA ALA A 169 9.49 6.57 -15.13
C ALA A 169 10.28 6.85 -16.40
N LEU A 170 9.64 7.49 -17.38
CA LEU A 170 10.27 7.86 -18.65
C LEU A 170 11.40 8.86 -18.44
N LEU A 171 11.16 9.91 -17.66
CA LEU A 171 12.19 10.90 -17.32
C LEU A 171 13.37 10.23 -16.59
N GLY A 172 13.10 9.37 -15.62
CA GLY A 172 14.13 8.64 -14.89
C GLY A 172 14.93 7.69 -15.78
N TYR A 173 14.26 6.98 -16.68
CA TYR A 173 14.87 6.07 -17.67
C TYR A 173 15.84 6.79 -18.60
N LEU A 174 15.48 8.01 -19.01
CA LEU A 174 16.28 8.83 -19.93
C LEU A 174 17.39 9.62 -19.21
N ALA A 175 17.10 10.20 -18.04
CA ALA A 175 17.95 11.16 -17.37
C ALA A 175 18.90 10.57 -16.30
N PHE A 176 18.57 9.40 -15.72
CA PHE A 176 19.30 8.82 -14.59
C PHE A 176 19.87 7.42 -14.87
N PRO A 177 20.65 7.20 -15.94
CA PRO A 177 21.29 5.91 -16.11
C PRO A 177 22.31 5.70 -14.98
N ASN A 178 22.04 4.74 -14.09
CA ASN A 178 22.97 4.39 -13.03
C ASN A 178 24.15 3.62 -13.64
N LYS A 179 25.38 4.15 -13.52
CA LYS A 179 26.60 3.51 -13.99
C LYS A 179 27.13 2.49 -12.97
N ALA A 180 26.29 1.64 -12.41
CA ALA A 180 26.78 0.56 -11.57
C ALA A 180 27.37 -0.53 -12.48
N ASP A 181 28.61 -0.90 -12.25
CA ASP A 181 29.28 -2.03 -12.89
C ASP A 181 28.63 -3.34 -12.40
N PHE A 182 27.60 -3.76 -13.08
CA PHE A 182 26.99 -5.07 -12.88
C PHE A 182 27.60 -6.04 -13.87
N GLU A 183 28.27 -7.08 -13.38
CA GLU A 183 28.66 -8.20 -14.24
C GLU A 183 27.39 -8.85 -14.82
N PRO A 184 27.32 -9.06 -16.15
CA PRO A 184 26.16 -9.66 -16.76
C PRO A 184 26.05 -11.14 -16.37
N VAL A 185 25.14 -11.44 -15.45
CA VAL A 185 24.83 -12.83 -15.09
C VAL A 185 23.95 -13.44 -16.16
N SER A 186 24.51 -14.33 -16.96
CA SER A 186 23.79 -15.08 -18.00
C SER A 186 23.17 -16.34 -17.40
N GLN A 187 22.00 -16.23 -16.78
CA GLN A 187 21.14 -17.38 -16.52
C GLN A 187 20.11 -17.50 -17.64
N LYS A 188 20.30 -18.43 -18.55
CA LYS A 188 19.31 -18.79 -19.58
C LYS A 188 18.23 -19.68 -18.93
N GLN A 189 17.19 -19.10 -18.40
CA GLN A 189 15.98 -19.85 -18.05
C GLN A 189 15.18 -20.20 -19.32
N PRO A 190 14.58 -21.38 -19.37
CA PRO A 190 13.76 -21.77 -20.54
C PRO A 190 12.50 -20.91 -20.60
N ILE A 191 12.42 -20.05 -21.60
CA ILE A 191 11.34 -19.05 -21.82
C ILE A 191 9.95 -19.67 -21.76
N HIS A 192 9.78 -20.94 -22.22
CA HIS A 192 8.50 -21.61 -22.21
C HIS A 192 7.90 -21.79 -20.81
N LYS A 193 8.73 -22.06 -19.79
CA LYS A 193 8.27 -22.19 -18.39
C LYS A 193 7.76 -20.86 -17.85
N THR A 194 8.45 -19.78 -18.14
CA THR A 194 8.02 -18.44 -17.78
C THR A 194 6.71 -18.07 -18.46
N LEU A 195 6.57 -18.39 -19.75
CA LEU A 195 5.34 -18.12 -20.50
C LEU A 195 4.15 -18.88 -19.92
N ILE A 196 4.31 -20.16 -19.59
CA ILE A 196 3.27 -20.97 -18.92
C ILE A 196 2.90 -20.33 -17.58
N THR A 197 3.87 -19.93 -16.77
CA THR A 197 3.63 -19.24 -15.50
C THR A 197 2.81 -17.97 -15.69
N ILE A 198 3.18 -17.14 -16.67
CA ILE A 198 2.44 -15.91 -16.99
C ILE A 198 1.00 -16.23 -17.40
N ILE A 199 0.78 -17.18 -18.31
CA ILE A 199 -0.57 -17.55 -18.77
C ILE A 199 -1.41 -18.06 -17.60
N VAL A 200 -0.89 -18.97 -16.79
CA VAL A 200 -1.61 -19.53 -15.64
C VAL A 200 -2.02 -18.41 -14.67
N TRP A 201 -1.09 -17.53 -14.28
CA TRP A 201 -1.38 -16.49 -13.31
C TRP A 201 -2.24 -15.36 -13.87
N LEU A 202 -2.14 -15.04 -15.16
CA LEU A 202 -3.09 -14.13 -15.83
C LEU A 202 -4.49 -14.75 -15.84
N THR A 203 -4.62 -16.05 -16.13
CA THR A 203 -5.92 -16.72 -16.07
C THR A 203 -6.49 -16.70 -14.65
N VAL A 204 -5.70 -17.03 -13.63
CA VAL A 204 -6.13 -16.98 -12.22
C VAL A 204 -6.58 -15.58 -11.83
N TRP A 205 -5.91 -14.54 -12.31
CA TRP A 205 -6.27 -13.15 -12.03
C TRP A 205 -7.56 -12.71 -12.72
N TRP A 206 -7.66 -12.96 -14.06
CA TRP A 206 -8.74 -12.43 -14.89
C TRP A 206 -9.98 -13.30 -14.96
N ALA A 207 -9.88 -14.62 -14.68
CA ALA A 207 -11.02 -15.53 -14.76
C ALA A 207 -12.18 -15.11 -13.82
N PRO A 208 -11.98 -14.73 -12.55
CA PRO A 208 -13.10 -14.29 -11.72
C PRO A 208 -13.76 -13.00 -12.25
N ILE A 209 -12.99 -12.08 -12.85
CA ILE A 209 -13.54 -10.87 -13.48
C ILE A 209 -14.45 -11.25 -14.66
N ALA A 210 -13.95 -12.14 -15.53
CA ALA A 210 -14.71 -12.60 -16.69
C ALA A 210 -15.97 -13.38 -16.27
N ILE A 211 -15.89 -14.22 -15.24
CA ILE A 211 -17.03 -14.98 -14.71
C ILE A 211 -18.11 -14.02 -14.18
N ILE A 212 -17.72 -13.04 -13.36
CA ILE A 212 -18.68 -12.09 -12.78
C ILE A 212 -19.30 -11.21 -13.86
N HIS A 213 -18.51 -10.75 -14.82
CA HIS A 213 -19.00 -9.92 -15.91
C HIS A 213 -19.90 -10.66 -16.88
N LEU A 214 -19.49 -11.87 -17.35
CA LEU A 214 -20.15 -12.58 -18.43
C LEU A 214 -21.29 -13.51 -17.97
N ILE A 215 -21.19 -14.04 -16.74
CA ILE A 215 -22.16 -15.04 -16.24
C ILE A 215 -23.15 -14.40 -15.26
N PHE A 216 -22.65 -13.57 -14.34
CA PHE A 216 -23.49 -12.95 -13.31
C PHE A 216 -23.99 -11.57 -13.67
N ASP A 217 -23.41 -10.93 -14.71
CA ASP A 217 -23.73 -9.56 -15.17
C ASP A 217 -23.81 -8.55 -14.01
N TYR A 218 -22.93 -8.70 -13.01
CA TYR A 218 -22.90 -7.85 -11.83
C TYR A 218 -21.90 -6.71 -12.03
N GLN A 219 -22.41 -5.59 -12.55
CA GLN A 219 -21.61 -4.44 -12.98
C GLN A 219 -20.75 -3.87 -11.85
N PHE A 220 -21.29 -3.70 -10.65
CA PHE A 220 -20.56 -3.14 -9.50
C PHE A 220 -19.34 -3.99 -9.12
N LEU A 221 -19.50 -5.31 -8.98
CA LEU A 221 -18.38 -6.20 -8.65
C LEU A 221 -17.32 -6.24 -9.77
N THR A 222 -17.76 -6.19 -11.02
CA THR A 222 -16.85 -6.07 -12.17
C THR A 222 -16.05 -4.78 -12.11
N GLU A 223 -16.71 -3.66 -11.81
CA GLU A 223 -16.06 -2.35 -11.72
C GLU A 223 -15.04 -2.28 -10.58
N ILE A 224 -15.38 -2.79 -9.39
CA ILE A 224 -14.46 -2.93 -8.26
C ILE A 224 -13.22 -3.73 -8.67
N MET A 225 -13.40 -4.91 -9.25
CA MET A 225 -12.28 -5.77 -9.63
C MET A 225 -11.39 -5.12 -10.68
N ILE A 226 -11.96 -4.45 -11.69
CA ILE A 226 -11.18 -3.74 -12.72
C ILE A 226 -10.41 -2.58 -12.09
N PHE A 227 -11.03 -1.82 -11.20
CA PHE A 227 -10.37 -0.70 -10.54
C PHE A 227 -9.18 -1.16 -9.69
N PHE A 228 -9.36 -2.13 -8.81
CA PHE A 228 -8.27 -2.63 -7.97
C PHE A 228 -7.22 -3.43 -8.76
N SER A 229 -7.58 -4.05 -9.89
CA SER A 229 -6.62 -4.61 -10.85
C SER A 229 -5.72 -3.53 -11.45
N LYS A 230 -6.27 -2.39 -11.86
CA LYS A 230 -5.49 -1.24 -12.32
C LYS A 230 -4.58 -0.70 -11.21
N LEU A 231 -5.13 -0.58 -10.00
CA LEU A 231 -4.39 -0.16 -8.83
C LEU A 231 -3.17 -1.04 -8.57
N ALA A 232 -3.34 -2.37 -8.61
CA ALA A 232 -2.28 -3.35 -8.39
C ALA A 232 -1.11 -3.20 -9.39
N VAL A 233 -1.40 -2.83 -10.65
CA VAL A 233 -0.39 -2.64 -11.71
C VAL A 233 0.35 -1.31 -11.57
N VAL A 234 -0.31 -0.27 -11.06
CA VAL A 234 0.30 1.07 -10.94
C VAL A 234 0.89 1.35 -9.56
N THR A 235 0.84 0.39 -8.63
CA THR A 235 1.39 0.52 -7.27
C THR A 235 2.90 0.41 -7.30
N PHE A 236 3.60 1.53 -7.48
CA PHE A 236 5.06 1.62 -7.38
C PHE A 236 5.45 2.56 -6.25
N GLY A 237 6.59 2.29 -5.60
CA GLY A 237 7.16 3.19 -4.59
C GLY A 237 6.49 3.13 -3.21
N GLY A 238 5.76 2.04 -2.92
CA GLY A 238 5.14 1.78 -1.63
C GLY A 238 3.65 2.12 -1.56
N ALA A 239 2.99 1.63 -0.51
CA ALA A 239 1.54 1.72 -0.36
C ALA A 239 1.00 3.16 -0.31
N TYR A 240 1.72 4.10 0.35
CA TYR A 240 1.23 5.49 0.50
C TYR A 240 1.02 6.23 -0.82
N ALA A 241 1.82 5.94 -1.84
CA ALA A 241 1.66 6.57 -3.15
C ALA A 241 0.34 6.17 -3.82
N VAL A 242 0.02 4.89 -3.77
CA VAL A 242 -1.20 4.36 -4.39
C VAL A 242 -2.46 4.74 -3.60
N LEU A 243 -2.32 4.97 -2.28
CA LEU A 243 -3.42 5.47 -1.45
C LEU A 243 -3.96 6.81 -1.94
N THR A 244 -3.10 7.69 -2.44
CA THR A 244 -3.54 8.96 -3.05
C THR A 244 -4.46 8.72 -4.24
N TYR A 245 -4.04 7.85 -5.16
CA TYR A 245 -4.86 7.50 -6.33
C TYR A 245 -6.16 6.82 -5.93
N MET A 246 -6.09 5.87 -5.00
CA MET A 246 -7.27 5.19 -4.48
C MET A 246 -8.24 6.17 -3.82
N THR A 247 -7.76 7.10 -2.98
CA THR A 247 -8.60 8.10 -2.33
C THR A 247 -9.30 9.00 -3.35
N GLN A 248 -8.56 9.48 -4.35
CA GLN A 248 -9.10 10.34 -5.40
C GLN A 248 -10.21 9.63 -6.19
N GLU A 249 -9.98 8.38 -6.60
CA GLU A 249 -10.98 7.61 -7.36
C GLU A 249 -12.17 7.19 -6.51
N VAL A 250 -11.91 6.62 -5.33
CA VAL A 250 -12.93 6.04 -4.46
C VAL A 250 -13.85 7.11 -3.86
N VAL A 251 -13.29 8.26 -3.47
CA VAL A 251 -14.04 9.34 -2.82
C VAL A 251 -14.63 10.30 -3.86
N SER A 252 -13.81 10.80 -4.80
CA SER A 252 -14.21 11.91 -5.68
C SER A 252 -14.84 11.46 -6.99
N ALA A 253 -14.35 10.37 -7.61
CA ALA A 253 -14.84 9.94 -8.92
C ALA A 253 -16.00 8.94 -8.81
N LYS A 254 -15.86 7.95 -7.92
CA LYS A 254 -16.84 6.84 -7.80
C LYS A 254 -17.83 7.01 -6.66
N ASN A 255 -17.54 7.88 -5.70
CA ASN A 255 -18.37 8.09 -4.50
C ASN A 255 -18.68 6.80 -3.71
N TRP A 256 -17.77 5.82 -3.75
CA TRP A 256 -17.94 4.57 -3.01
C TRP A 256 -17.83 4.79 -1.50
N LEU A 257 -16.88 5.63 -1.07
CA LEU A 257 -16.70 6.02 0.33
C LEU A 257 -16.73 7.54 0.48
N THR A 258 -17.10 8.01 1.67
CA THR A 258 -16.84 9.40 2.06
C THR A 258 -15.36 9.59 2.41
N ALA A 259 -14.89 10.85 2.42
CA ALA A 259 -13.54 11.18 2.88
C ALA A 259 -13.29 10.67 4.30
N GLY A 260 -14.28 10.82 5.19
CA GLY A 260 -14.22 10.29 6.57
C GLY A 260 -14.03 8.78 6.61
N GLN A 261 -14.83 8.02 5.86
CA GLN A 261 -14.72 6.55 5.79
C GLN A 261 -13.38 6.10 5.21
N MET A 262 -12.86 6.81 4.22
CA MET A 262 -11.55 6.50 3.66
C MET A 262 -10.42 6.70 4.68
N MET A 263 -10.48 7.76 5.47
CA MET A 263 -9.51 8.03 6.54
C MET A 263 -9.63 7.02 7.69
N ASP A 264 -10.86 6.61 8.06
CA ASP A 264 -11.09 5.55 9.05
C ASP A 264 -10.48 4.23 8.60
N GLY A 265 -10.69 3.85 7.33
CA GLY A 265 -10.10 2.64 6.75
C GLY A 265 -8.57 2.65 6.76
N LEU A 266 -7.96 3.79 6.49
CA LEU A 266 -6.50 3.95 6.59
C LEU A 266 -6.01 3.81 8.02
N GLY A 267 -6.70 4.42 8.98
CA GLY A 267 -6.40 4.27 10.39
C GLY A 267 -6.48 2.81 10.85
N LEU A 268 -7.50 2.10 10.42
CA LEU A 268 -7.64 0.67 10.71
C LEU A 268 -6.50 -0.15 10.09
N ALA A 269 -6.12 0.13 8.85
CA ALA A 269 -5.02 -0.57 8.18
C ALA A 269 -3.66 -0.36 8.87
N GLU A 270 -3.42 0.81 9.46
CA GLU A 270 -2.20 1.09 10.24
C GLU A 270 -2.16 0.33 11.58
N THR A 271 -3.31 -0.03 12.12
CA THR A 271 -3.43 -0.75 13.40
C THR A 271 -3.42 -2.27 13.24
N THR A 272 -3.53 -2.77 12.00
CA THR A 272 -3.64 -4.21 11.72
C THR A 272 -2.30 -4.82 11.32
N PRO A 273 -2.12 -6.14 11.52
CA PRO A 273 -0.97 -6.84 10.96
C PRO A 273 -1.09 -6.95 9.44
N GLY A 274 0.01 -7.21 8.74
CA GLY A 274 0.02 -7.38 7.30
C GLY A 274 0.27 -6.09 6.51
N PRO A 275 0.24 -6.16 5.18
CA PRO A 275 0.58 -5.02 4.34
C PRO A 275 -0.48 -3.92 4.40
N LEU A 276 -0.04 -2.65 4.46
CA LEU A 276 -0.92 -1.46 4.52
C LEU A 276 -1.97 -1.42 3.40
N ILE A 277 -1.66 -2.03 2.24
CA ILE A 277 -2.59 -2.13 1.11
C ILE A 277 -3.87 -2.92 1.44
N LEU A 278 -3.96 -3.61 2.58
CA LEU A 278 -5.20 -4.23 3.06
C LEU A 278 -6.35 -3.24 3.25
N VAL A 279 -6.07 -1.94 3.29
CA VAL A 279 -7.12 -0.91 3.22
C VAL A 279 -8.01 -1.06 1.98
N THR A 280 -7.52 -1.67 0.88
CA THR A 280 -8.33 -1.97 -0.31
C THR A 280 -9.48 -2.92 0.03
N GLU A 281 -9.27 -3.88 0.92
CA GLU A 281 -10.30 -4.78 1.43
C GLU A 281 -11.38 -4.01 2.19
N PHE A 282 -10.98 -3.10 3.08
CA PHE A 282 -11.94 -2.21 3.78
C PHE A 282 -12.78 -1.41 2.79
N VAL A 283 -12.14 -0.82 1.77
CA VAL A 283 -12.85 -0.08 0.72
C VAL A 283 -13.84 -0.98 -0.01
N GLY A 284 -13.42 -2.18 -0.44
CA GLY A 284 -14.30 -3.16 -1.09
C GLY A 284 -15.48 -3.56 -0.19
N PHE A 285 -15.21 -3.78 1.10
CA PHE A 285 -16.22 -4.15 2.09
C PHE A 285 -17.28 -3.05 2.26
N ILE A 286 -16.85 -1.81 2.52
CA ILE A 286 -17.78 -0.68 2.74
C ILE A 286 -18.56 -0.34 1.47
N ALA A 287 -17.90 -0.32 0.31
CA ALA A 287 -18.58 -0.09 -0.97
C ALA A 287 -19.60 -1.20 -1.27
N GLY A 288 -19.22 -2.46 -1.06
CA GLY A 288 -20.12 -3.60 -1.24
C GLY A 288 -21.30 -3.60 -0.28
N TYR A 289 -21.10 -3.14 0.96
CA TYR A 289 -22.19 -3.01 1.92
C TYR A 289 -23.23 -1.97 1.49
N LYS A 290 -22.78 -0.84 0.98
CA LYS A 290 -23.69 0.21 0.45
C LYS A 290 -24.47 -0.26 -0.77
N GLU A 291 -23.86 -1.11 -1.60
CA GLU A 291 -24.49 -1.61 -2.82
C GLU A 291 -25.54 -2.69 -2.57
N GLY A 292 -25.23 -3.68 -1.70
CA GLY A 292 -26.11 -4.84 -1.55
C GLY A 292 -26.03 -5.52 -0.18
N GLY A 293 -25.67 -4.79 0.88
CA GLY A 293 -25.63 -5.28 2.26
C GLY A 293 -24.45 -6.21 2.52
N ILE A 294 -24.54 -6.97 3.64
CA ILE A 294 -23.41 -7.75 4.18
C ILE A 294 -22.89 -8.83 3.21
N SER A 295 -23.76 -9.49 2.46
CA SER A 295 -23.37 -10.53 1.51
C SER A 295 -22.49 -9.96 0.39
N THR A 296 -22.91 -8.83 -0.18
CA THR A 296 -22.14 -8.13 -1.22
C THR A 296 -20.85 -7.56 -0.65
N ALA A 297 -20.86 -7.06 0.61
CA ALA A 297 -19.66 -6.59 1.30
C ALA A 297 -18.57 -7.66 1.38
N ILE A 298 -18.93 -8.86 1.84
CA ILE A 298 -17.99 -9.98 1.98
C ILE A 298 -17.43 -10.40 0.61
N ILE A 299 -18.29 -10.50 -0.40
CA ILE A 299 -17.88 -10.86 -1.75
C ILE A 299 -16.95 -9.78 -2.33
N ALA A 300 -17.32 -8.51 -2.24
CA ALA A 300 -16.53 -7.40 -2.75
C ALA A 300 -15.17 -7.30 -2.04
N ALA A 301 -15.11 -7.50 -0.73
CA ALA A 301 -13.86 -7.55 0.03
C ALA A 301 -12.94 -8.67 -0.45
N PHE A 302 -13.47 -9.90 -0.57
CA PHE A 302 -12.70 -11.04 -1.08
C PHE A 302 -12.19 -10.80 -2.51
N LEU A 303 -13.03 -10.32 -3.41
CA LEU A 303 -12.65 -10.03 -4.79
C LEU A 303 -11.60 -8.92 -4.88
N THR A 304 -11.70 -7.91 -4.02
CA THR A 304 -10.72 -6.83 -3.92
C THR A 304 -9.35 -7.38 -3.47
N LEU A 305 -9.32 -8.24 -2.46
CA LEU A 305 -8.09 -8.93 -2.05
C LEU A 305 -7.52 -9.77 -3.19
N TRP A 306 -8.38 -10.52 -3.88
CA TRP A 306 -7.98 -11.36 -4.99
C TRP A 306 -7.23 -10.56 -6.07
N VAL A 307 -7.85 -9.51 -6.59
CA VAL A 307 -7.25 -8.72 -7.68
C VAL A 307 -6.09 -7.83 -7.23
N THR A 308 -5.95 -7.58 -5.93
CA THR A 308 -4.82 -6.83 -5.36
C THR A 308 -3.59 -7.73 -5.19
N PHE A 309 -3.75 -8.96 -4.73
CA PHE A 309 -2.63 -9.81 -4.34
C PHE A 309 -2.25 -10.88 -5.37
N VAL A 310 -3.18 -11.38 -6.18
CA VAL A 310 -2.86 -12.37 -7.24
C VAL A 310 -1.79 -11.85 -8.22
N PRO A 311 -1.81 -10.59 -8.67
CA PRO A 311 -0.74 -10.04 -9.50
C PRO A 311 0.64 -10.11 -8.84
N CYS A 312 0.73 -9.98 -7.52
CA CYS A 312 2.01 -10.06 -6.80
C CYS A 312 2.65 -11.45 -6.96
N PHE A 313 1.86 -12.52 -6.91
CA PHE A 313 2.35 -13.87 -7.19
C PHE A 313 2.81 -14.00 -8.65
N LEU A 314 2.06 -13.43 -9.61
CA LEU A 314 2.46 -13.39 -11.02
C LEU A 314 3.85 -12.75 -11.17
N TRP A 315 4.05 -11.56 -10.62
CA TRP A 315 5.31 -10.84 -10.74
C TRP A 315 6.47 -11.62 -10.15
N ILE A 316 6.28 -12.22 -8.98
CA ILE A 316 7.34 -12.99 -8.33
C ILE A 316 7.63 -14.29 -9.08
N PHE A 317 6.63 -15.11 -9.38
CA PHE A 317 6.91 -16.41 -10.01
C PHE A 317 7.39 -16.30 -11.45
N ALA A 318 6.99 -15.26 -12.19
CA ALA A 318 7.50 -14.98 -13.53
C ALA A 318 8.87 -14.27 -13.50
N GLY A 319 9.09 -13.36 -12.55
CA GLY A 319 10.25 -12.48 -12.53
C GLY A 319 11.43 -12.98 -11.69
N ALA A 320 11.17 -13.77 -10.63
CA ALA A 320 12.23 -14.25 -9.74
C ALA A 320 13.38 -15.00 -10.45
N PRO A 321 13.16 -15.79 -11.49
CA PRO A 321 14.24 -16.40 -12.24
C PRO A 321 15.16 -15.41 -12.96
N TYR A 322 14.73 -14.16 -13.12
CA TYR A 322 15.46 -13.10 -13.84
C TYR A 322 15.96 -11.98 -12.93
N ILE A 323 15.95 -12.19 -11.62
CA ILE A 323 16.30 -11.17 -10.61
C ILE A 323 17.67 -10.53 -10.87
N ASP A 324 18.70 -11.34 -11.13
CA ASP A 324 20.05 -10.86 -11.38
C ASP A 324 20.15 -10.09 -12.71
N TRP A 325 19.42 -10.56 -13.74
CA TRP A 325 19.36 -9.88 -15.04
C TRP A 325 18.61 -8.54 -14.95
N ILE A 326 17.48 -8.49 -14.25
CA ILE A 326 16.72 -7.25 -14.04
C ILE A 326 17.55 -6.27 -13.22
N GLY A 327 18.18 -6.73 -12.14
CA GLY A 327 19.07 -5.96 -11.28
C GLY A 327 20.28 -5.36 -12.01
N SER A 328 20.72 -5.99 -13.10
CA SER A 328 21.85 -5.51 -13.91
C SER A 328 21.50 -4.40 -14.91
N LYS A 329 20.23 -3.93 -15.00
CA LYS A 329 19.80 -2.94 -15.99
C LYS A 329 19.83 -1.50 -15.46
N PRO A 330 20.85 -0.67 -15.79
CA PRO A 330 21.02 0.67 -15.24
C PRO A 330 19.82 1.59 -15.51
N ARG A 331 19.20 1.49 -16.68
CA ARG A 331 18.07 2.32 -17.08
C ARG A 331 16.79 2.01 -16.30
N LEU A 332 16.58 0.74 -15.89
CA LEU A 332 15.45 0.37 -15.02
C LEU A 332 15.60 0.98 -13.62
N HIS A 333 16.81 1.00 -13.09
CA HIS A 333 17.09 1.71 -11.84
C HIS A 333 16.86 3.22 -11.96
N GLY A 334 17.20 3.82 -13.11
CA GLY A 334 16.88 5.21 -13.41
C GLY A 334 15.38 5.48 -13.42
N ALA A 335 14.60 4.64 -14.10
CA ALA A 335 13.14 4.74 -14.14
C ALA A 335 12.54 4.70 -12.74
N LEU A 336 12.99 3.75 -11.90
CA LEU A 336 12.52 3.65 -10.50
C LEU A 336 12.91 4.84 -9.66
N SER A 337 14.12 5.35 -9.85
CA SER A 337 14.57 6.57 -9.16
C SER A 337 13.66 7.74 -9.49
N GLY A 338 13.24 7.87 -10.75
CA GLY A 338 12.25 8.85 -11.20
C GLY A 338 10.88 8.64 -10.56
N ILE A 339 10.38 7.39 -10.57
CA ILE A 339 9.10 7.03 -9.92
C ILE A 339 9.16 7.35 -8.44
N THR A 340 10.22 6.93 -7.73
CA THR A 340 10.35 7.15 -6.29
C THR A 340 10.40 8.64 -5.94
N ALA A 341 11.01 9.47 -6.79
CA ALA A 341 10.99 10.92 -6.64
C ALA A 341 9.58 11.50 -6.84
N ALA A 342 8.84 11.04 -7.86
CA ALA A 342 7.46 11.46 -8.10
C ALA A 342 6.53 11.09 -6.93
N VAL A 343 6.73 9.90 -6.35
CA VAL A 343 5.98 9.40 -5.19
C VAL A 343 6.06 10.34 -4.00
N VAL A 344 7.17 11.05 -3.79
CA VAL A 344 7.26 12.07 -2.73
C VAL A 344 6.22 13.17 -2.95
N GLY A 345 6.10 13.69 -4.18
CA GLY A 345 5.08 14.68 -4.51
C GLY A 345 3.65 14.17 -4.34
N VAL A 346 3.44 12.90 -4.66
CA VAL A 346 2.14 12.23 -4.50
C VAL A 346 1.77 12.05 -3.03
N ILE A 347 2.72 11.61 -2.17
CA ILE A 347 2.48 11.50 -0.72
C ILE A 347 2.26 12.88 -0.09
N LEU A 348 2.95 13.91 -0.57
CA LEU A 348 2.71 15.28 -0.12
C LEU A 348 1.26 15.71 -0.43
N ASN A 349 0.74 15.37 -1.62
CA ASN A 349 -0.66 15.61 -1.96
C ASN A 349 -1.61 14.89 -0.98
N LEU A 350 -1.37 13.61 -0.68
CA LEU A 350 -2.16 12.84 0.28
C LEU A 350 -2.12 13.46 1.68
N SER A 351 -0.92 13.83 2.14
CA SER A 351 -0.73 14.48 3.44
C SER A 351 -1.51 15.78 3.54
N THR A 352 -1.46 16.61 2.49
CA THR A 352 -2.21 17.87 2.42
C THR A 352 -3.72 17.62 2.44
N TRP A 353 -4.19 16.68 1.63
CA TRP A 353 -5.59 16.31 1.55
C TRP A 353 -6.12 15.81 2.90
N PHE A 354 -5.39 14.91 3.57
CA PHE A 354 -5.75 14.41 4.90
C PHE A 354 -5.75 15.51 5.96
N THR A 355 -4.73 16.35 5.98
CA THR A 355 -4.64 17.47 6.91
C THR A 355 -5.87 18.37 6.82
N VAL A 356 -6.26 18.72 5.60
CA VAL A 356 -7.41 19.59 5.36
C VAL A 356 -8.71 18.91 5.80
N HIS A 357 -8.94 17.64 5.45
CA HIS A 357 -10.19 16.94 5.77
C HIS A 357 -10.31 16.47 7.22
N VAL A 358 -9.19 16.38 7.97
CA VAL A 358 -9.23 16.05 9.41
C VAL A 358 -9.43 17.33 10.25
N PHE A 359 -8.80 18.42 9.83
CA PHE A 359 -8.80 19.63 10.66
C PHE A 359 -9.92 20.62 10.35
N PHE A 360 -10.57 20.50 9.19
CA PHE A 360 -11.66 21.41 8.80
C PHE A 360 -12.91 20.63 8.41
N GLU A 361 -14.07 21.08 8.92
CA GLU A 361 -15.35 20.46 8.60
C GLU A 361 -15.85 20.90 7.21
N ASN A 362 -15.66 22.18 6.87
CA ASN A 362 -16.07 22.75 5.60
C ASN A 362 -14.89 23.08 4.70
N ILE A 363 -14.91 22.52 3.50
CA ILE A 363 -13.87 22.71 2.49
C ILE A 363 -14.53 23.18 1.20
N ASN A 364 -14.16 24.37 0.76
CA ASN A 364 -14.60 24.95 -0.49
C ASN A 364 -13.61 24.59 -1.61
N PHE A 365 -14.11 24.44 -2.83
CA PHE A 365 -13.31 24.20 -4.02
C PHE A 365 -13.34 25.46 -4.88
N LEU A 366 -12.22 26.16 -4.96
CA LEU A 366 -12.07 27.31 -5.84
C LEU A 366 -11.53 26.82 -7.20
N LYS A 367 -12.29 27.09 -8.28
CA LYS A 367 -11.90 26.72 -9.64
C LYS A 367 -11.48 27.96 -10.42
N PHE A 368 -10.24 27.93 -10.93
CA PHE A 368 -9.66 28.94 -11.81
C PHE A 368 -9.27 28.28 -13.14
N GLY A 369 -10.23 28.16 -14.07
CA GLY A 369 -10.03 27.38 -15.30
C GLY A 369 -9.80 25.89 -15.01
N SER A 370 -8.64 25.39 -15.39
CA SER A 370 -8.24 23.97 -15.12
C SER A 370 -7.63 23.74 -13.74
N ILE A 371 -7.41 24.80 -12.96
CA ILE A 371 -6.81 24.72 -11.63
C ILE A 371 -7.93 24.63 -10.58
N THR A 372 -7.85 23.62 -9.73
CA THR A 372 -8.75 23.47 -8.57
C THR A 372 -7.92 23.61 -7.29
N VAL A 373 -8.34 24.50 -6.38
CA VAL A 373 -7.67 24.72 -5.09
C VAL A 373 -8.62 24.36 -3.97
N LEU A 374 -8.15 23.55 -3.02
CA LEU A 374 -8.82 23.26 -1.76
C LEU A 374 -8.72 24.50 -0.86
N TRP A 375 -9.85 25.09 -0.49
CA TRP A 375 -9.90 26.26 0.38
C TRP A 375 -10.70 25.95 1.65
N PRO A 376 -10.01 25.56 2.75
CA PRO A 376 -10.70 25.27 4.00
C PRO A 376 -11.28 26.53 4.63
N GLU A 377 -12.43 26.40 5.24
CA GLU A 377 -13.05 27.47 6.02
C GLU A 377 -12.44 27.50 7.42
N ILE A 378 -11.65 28.53 7.71
CA ILE A 378 -10.85 28.63 8.97
C ILE A 378 -11.75 28.60 10.22
N SER A 379 -12.97 29.12 10.14
CA SER A 379 -13.94 29.09 11.23
C SER A 379 -14.38 27.68 11.65
N THR A 380 -14.19 26.69 10.79
CA THR A 380 -14.57 25.29 11.02
C THR A 380 -13.40 24.41 11.49
N LEU A 381 -12.33 25.03 12.00
CA LEU A 381 -11.15 24.33 12.51
C LEU A 381 -11.52 23.45 13.71
N ASN A 382 -11.28 22.13 13.58
CA ASN A 382 -11.44 21.18 14.67
C ASN A 382 -10.22 21.27 15.62
N ILE A 383 -10.40 21.99 16.71
CA ILE A 383 -9.34 22.23 17.71
C ILE A 383 -8.90 20.90 18.36
N THR A 384 -9.85 20.01 18.66
CA THR A 384 -9.57 18.70 19.27
C THR A 384 -8.70 17.84 18.35
N ALA A 385 -9.08 17.72 17.07
CA ALA A 385 -8.28 16.98 16.09
C ALA A 385 -6.88 17.56 15.94
N SER A 386 -6.76 18.89 15.90
CA SER A 386 -5.48 19.60 15.78
C SER A 386 -4.58 19.37 16.99
N ALA A 387 -5.13 19.44 18.20
CA ALA A 387 -4.38 19.21 19.45
C ALA A 387 -3.90 17.73 19.53
N LEU A 388 -4.75 16.77 19.20
CA LEU A 388 -4.40 15.35 19.15
C LEU A 388 -3.32 15.05 18.09
N ALA A 389 -3.38 15.71 16.93
CA ALA A 389 -2.35 15.58 15.91
C ALA A 389 -1.00 16.16 16.38
N LEU A 390 -0.98 17.33 17.02
CA LEU A 390 0.24 17.91 17.59
C LEU A 390 0.84 17.00 18.68
N PHE A 391 0.00 16.41 19.51
CA PHE A 391 0.42 15.44 20.51
C PHE A 391 1.01 14.17 19.86
N SER A 392 0.36 13.63 18.80
CA SER A 392 0.91 12.55 18.00
C SER A 392 2.26 12.90 17.38
N ALA A 393 2.39 14.10 16.82
CA ALA A 393 3.65 14.57 16.23
C ALA A 393 4.78 14.59 17.26
N TRP A 394 4.49 15.07 18.48
CA TRP A 394 5.47 15.07 19.56
C TRP A 394 5.89 13.64 19.95
N LEU A 395 4.94 12.72 20.13
CA LEU A 395 5.24 11.34 20.49
C LEU A 395 5.97 10.59 19.37
N LEU A 396 5.53 10.74 18.13
CA LEU A 396 6.04 9.97 16.98
C LEU A 396 7.39 10.52 16.49
N LEU A 397 7.46 11.83 16.23
CA LEU A 397 8.63 12.44 15.57
C LEU A 397 9.76 12.79 16.56
N LYS A 398 9.45 13.13 17.82
CA LYS A 398 10.45 13.52 18.81
C LYS A 398 10.78 12.41 19.79
N GLN A 399 9.79 11.68 20.27
CA GLN A 399 9.97 10.61 21.27
C GLN A 399 10.13 9.23 20.65
N HIS A 400 9.86 9.07 19.34
CA HIS A 400 9.97 7.82 18.59
C HIS A 400 9.17 6.65 19.19
N TRP A 401 7.98 6.94 19.73
CA TRP A 401 7.09 5.92 20.27
C TRP A 401 6.54 5.01 19.16
N ASN A 402 6.15 3.82 19.56
CA ASN A 402 5.49 2.88 18.64
C ASN A 402 4.11 3.44 18.22
N VAL A 403 3.83 3.39 16.92
CA VAL A 403 2.59 3.90 16.30
C VAL A 403 1.33 3.35 16.96
N ILE A 404 1.32 2.04 17.30
CA ILE A 404 0.15 1.37 17.91
C ILE A 404 -0.23 2.03 19.25
N TRP A 405 0.75 2.33 20.11
CA TRP A 405 0.47 2.97 21.38
C TRP A 405 -0.04 4.40 21.22
N ILE A 406 0.49 5.14 20.24
CA ILE A 406 0.03 6.50 19.92
C ILE A 406 -1.43 6.48 19.46
N LEU A 407 -1.78 5.54 18.58
CA LEU A 407 -3.15 5.36 18.09
C LEU A 407 -4.12 5.03 19.23
N ILE A 408 -3.76 4.10 20.10
CA ILE A 408 -4.60 3.73 21.27
C ILE A 408 -4.78 4.92 22.22
N ILE A 409 -3.70 5.61 22.57
CA ILE A 409 -3.76 6.74 23.50
C ILE A 409 -4.60 7.88 22.92
N ASN A 410 -4.40 8.23 21.66
CA ASN A 410 -5.18 9.30 21.02
C ASN A 410 -6.65 8.94 20.82
N ALA A 411 -6.95 7.69 20.50
CA ALA A 411 -8.34 7.22 20.44
C ALA A 411 -9.03 7.37 21.80
N LEU A 412 -8.38 6.92 22.89
CA LEU A 412 -8.91 7.05 24.24
C LEU A 412 -9.04 8.52 24.69
N LEU A 413 -8.04 9.36 24.39
CA LEU A 413 -8.11 10.78 24.70
C LEU A 413 -9.27 11.47 23.96
N ALA A 414 -9.47 11.17 22.69
CA ALA A 414 -10.59 11.71 21.91
C ALA A 414 -11.93 11.28 22.49
N ALA A 415 -12.07 10.01 22.91
CA ALA A 415 -13.27 9.52 23.59
C ALA A 415 -13.53 10.22 24.91
N ILE A 416 -12.51 10.44 25.75
CA ILE A 416 -12.65 11.16 27.01
C ILE A 416 -13.07 12.62 26.77
N ILE A 417 -12.45 13.30 25.81
CA ILE A 417 -12.79 14.70 25.48
C ILE A 417 -14.24 14.81 24.97
N SER A 418 -14.72 13.82 24.25
CA SER A 418 -16.10 13.81 23.73
C SER A 418 -17.18 13.58 24.80
N THR A 419 -16.81 13.09 25.98
CA THR A 419 -17.72 12.86 27.11
C THR A 419 -17.73 14.03 28.12
N LEU A 420 -16.79 14.97 28.01
CA LEU A 420 -16.72 16.21 28.80
C LEU A 420 -17.50 17.34 28.14
#